data_38b3028604a7616eb2c489569644365b
#
_entry.id   38b3028604a7616eb2c489569644365b
#
_cell.length_a   1.000
_cell.length_b   1.000
_cell.length_c   1.000
_cell.angle_alpha   90.00
_cell.angle_beta   90.00
_cell.angle_gamma   90.00
#
_symmetry.space_group_name_H-M   'P 1'
#
loop_
_entity.id
_entity.type
_entity.pdbx_description
1 polymer ?
#
loop_
_entity_poly.entity_id
_entity_poly.type
_entity_poly.pdbx_seq_one_letter_code
_entity_poly.pdbx_strand_id
1 'polypeptide(L)'
;WIDPANRMACIQAGAVGRNIVTQLAVYGFTMGHEPDSVEFSTLGGWIATHASGMKKNRYGNIEDIVLDFNLVGADGTLSRRDINPRESIGADPRRFVFGSEGNFGIITQAIVKLFPLPEVQRYGSVLFPDFRSGVAFMYDLQHEGIPPASVRLVDNIQFKFSMALKPAKSGLAAQKSRI
;
A
#
# COMPACT_ATOMS: atom_id res chain seq x y z
N TRP A 1 -8.55 17.53 -1.65
CA TRP A 1 -9.07 17.87 -0.33
C TRP A 1 -8.89 16.72 0.65
N ILE A 2 -8.95 17.02 1.94
CA ILE A 2 -8.94 16.05 3.03
C ILE A 2 -10.12 16.33 3.95
N ASP A 3 -10.78 15.28 4.43
CA ASP A 3 -11.84 15.30 5.43
C ASP A 3 -11.39 14.49 6.67
N PRO A 4 -10.85 15.17 7.68
CA PRO A 4 -10.35 14.51 8.89
C PRO A 4 -11.47 13.86 9.73
N ALA A 5 -12.68 14.43 9.71
CA ALA A 5 -13.80 13.93 10.50
C ALA A 5 -14.26 12.55 10.00
N ASN A 6 -14.38 12.40 8.68
CA ASN A 6 -14.76 11.14 8.04
C ASN A 6 -13.55 10.28 7.65
N ARG A 7 -12.31 10.75 7.90
CA ARG A 7 -11.05 10.08 7.55
C ARG A 7 -11.00 9.68 6.08
N MET A 8 -11.21 10.67 5.22
CA MET A 8 -11.17 10.52 3.78
C MET A 8 -10.31 11.60 3.14
N ALA A 9 -9.74 11.31 1.99
CA ALA A 9 -9.09 12.30 1.14
C ALA A 9 -9.39 12.04 -0.33
N CYS A 10 -9.54 13.12 -1.10
CA CYS A 10 -9.55 13.05 -2.56
C CYS A 10 -8.16 13.42 -3.07
N ILE A 11 -7.58 12.52 -3.84
CA ILE A 11 -6.20 12.62 -4.32
C ILE A 11 -6.21 12.45 -5.84
N GLN A 12 -5.44 13.26 -6.55
CA GLN A 12 -5.28 13.13 -7.99
C GLN A 12 -4.58 11.81 -8.33
N ALA A 13 -5.06 11.13 -9.36
CA ALA A 13 -4.55 9.82 -9.76
C ALA A 13 -3.06 9.82 -10.17
N GLY A 14 -2.55 10.95 -10.67
CA GLY A 14 -1.15 11.13 -11.01
C GLY A 14 -0.21 11.37 -9.82
N ALA A 15 -0.74 11.47 -8.61
CA ALA A 15 0.09 11.66 -7.42
C ALA A 15 0.95 10.42 -7.15
N VAL A 16 2.27 10.64 -7.01
CA VAL A 16 3.24 9.58 -6.67
C VAL A 16 3.13 9.21 -5.20
N GLY A 17 3.24 7.93 -4.89
CA GLY A 17 3.04 7.39 -3.55
C GLY A 17 3.87 8.05 -2.46
N ARG A 18 5.15 8.31 -2.70
CA ARG A 18 6.01 9.06 -1.77
C ARG A 18 5.40 10.43 -1.41
N ASN A 19 4.90 11.16 -2.41
CA ASN A 19 4.31 12.47 -2.19
C ASN A 19 3.00 12.38 -1.41
N ILE A 20 2.18 11.35 -1.68
CA ILE A 20 0.96 11.07 -0.92
C ILE A 20 1.28 10.85 0.55
N VAL A 21 2.24 9.97 0.85
CA VAL A 21 2.66 9.67 2.23
C VAL A 21 3.13 10.93 2.95
N THR A 22 4.00 11.72 2.30
CA THR A 22 4.54 12.95 2.90
C THR A 22 3.45 13.99 3.17
N GLN A 23 2.55 14.21 2.21
CA GLN A 23 1.49 15.20 2.35
C GLN A 23 0.46 14.81 3.41
N LEU A 24 0.04 13.54 3.46
CA LEU A 24 -0.91 13.06 4.47
C LEU A 24 -0.33 13.10 5.88
N ALA A 25 0.97 12.85 6.03
CA ALA A 25 1.64 12.89 7.33
C ALA A 25 1.58 14.28 7.99
N VAL A 26 1.60 15.36 7.20
CA VAL A 26 1.44 16.75 7.72
C VAL A 26 0.12 16.93 8.46
N TYR A 27 -0.91 16.19 8.05
CA TYR A 27 -2.24 16.22 8.68
C TYR A 27 -2.44 15.12 9.74
N GLY A 28 -1.40 14.37 10.08
CA GLY A 28 -1.46 13.28 11.05
C GLY A 28 -2.12 11.99 10.51
N PHE A 29 -2.15 11.80 9.18
CA PHE A 29 -2.77 10.66 8.54
C PHE A 29 -1.82 9.87 7.63
N THR A 30 -2.22 8.64 7.35
CA THR A 30 -1.64 7.78 6.32
C THR A 30 -2.76 7.04 5.60
N MET A 31 -2.57 6.68 4.33
CA MET A 31 -3.45 5.72 3.68
C MET A 31 -2.97 4.27 3.84
N GLY A 32 -1.75 4.07 4.33
CA GLY A 32 -1.20 2.75 4.65
C GLY A 32 -0.82 1.88 3.46
N HIS A 33 -1.13 2.29 2.23
CA HIS A 33 -0.79 1.54 1.03
C HIS A 33 0.65 1.82 0.61
N GLU A 34 1.50 0.81 0.68
CA GLU A 34 2.92 0.91 0.31
C GLU A 34 3.31 -0.28 -0.58
N PRO A 35 3.08 -0.21 -1.90
CA PRO A 35 3.68 -1.17 -2.83
C PRO A 35 5.21 -1.00 -2.87
N ASP A 36 5.93 -2.02 -3.35
CA ASP A 36 7.40 -1.97 -3.46
C ASP A 36 7.88 -0.78 -4.32
N SER A 37 7.04 -0.31 -5.25
CA SER A 37 7.32 0.83 -6.14
C SER A 37 6.78 2.17 -5.63
N VAL A 38 6.47 2.33 -4.36
CA VAL A 38 5.82 3.53 -3.77
C VAL A 38 6.52 4.84 -4.13
N GLU A 39 7.82 4.80 -4.40
CA GLU A 39 8.63 5.96 -4.75
C GLU A 39 8.38 6.48 -6.17
N PHE A 40 7.84 5.65 -7.07
CA PHE A 40 7.71 5.93 -8.50
C PHE A 40 6.29 5.76 -9.02
N SER A 41 5.51 4.84 -8.42
CA SER A 41 4.16 4.52 -8.86
C SER A 41 3.13 5.52 -8.36
N THR A 42 2.04 5.64 -9.10
CA THR A 42 0.97 6.61 -8.85
C THR A 42 -0.29 5.94 -8.32
N LEU A 43 -1.16 6.72 -7.66
CA LEU A 43 -2.44 6.24 -7.15
C LEU A 43 -3.31 5.62 -8.25
N GLY A 44 -3.43 6.27 -9.40
CA GLY A 44 -4.19 5.74 -10.53
C GLY A 44 -3.61 4.45 -11.09
N GLY A 45 -2.28 4.34 -11.11
CA GLY A 45 -1.58 3.11 -11.47
C GLY A 45 -1.89 1.96 -10.51
N TRP A 46 -1.94 2.23 -9.20
CA TRP A 46 -2.30 1.20 -8.21
C TRP A 46 -3.71 0.66 -8.40
N ILE A 47 -4.67 1.55 -8.68
CA ILE A 47 -6.06 1.14 -8.96
C ILE A 47 -6.11 0.34 -10.26
N ALA A 48 -5.49 0.85 -11.31
CA ALA A 48 -5.49 0.21 -12.63
C ALA A 48 -4.82 -1.17 -12.66
N THR A 49 -3.84 -1.43 -11.79
CA THR A 49 -3.14 -2.71 -11.70
C THR A 49 -3.60 -3.59 -10.52
N HIS A 50 -4.61 -3.16 -9.77
CA HIS A 50 -5.10 -3.87 -8.57
C HIS A 50 -3.95 -4.16 -7.58
N ALA A 51 -3.17 -3.12 -7.28
CA ALA A 51 -1.90 -3.25 -6.57
C ALA A 51 -2.06 -3.73 -5.13
N SER A 52 -1.19 -4.64 -4.71
CA SER A 52 -1.03 -5.03 -3.32
C SER A 52 0.04 -4.20 -2.63
N GLY A 53 -0.18 -3.88 -1.35
CA GLY A 53 0.77 -3.14 -0.52
C GLY A 53 1.47 -4.03 0.52
N MET A 54 2.68 -3.64 0.93
CA MET A 54 3.46 -4.37 1.93
C MET A 54 2.81 -4.37 3.32
N LYS A 55 1.96 -3.38 3.61
CA LYS A 55 1.26 -3.24 4.90
C LYS A 55 -0.20 -3.73 4.84
N LYS A 56 -0.53 -4.59 3.88
CA LYS A 56 -1.89 -5.10 3.66
C LYS A 56 -2.52 -5.79 4.86
N ASN A 57 -1.72 -6.40 5.73
CA ASN A 57 -2.24 -7.08 6.92
C ASN A 57 -2.98 -6.11 7.87
N ARG A 58 -2.60 -4.85 7.87
CA ARG A 58 -3.21 -3.81 8.71
C ARG A 58 -4.20 -2.94 7.96
N TYR A 59 -3.87 -2.55 6.73
CA TYR A 59 -4.60 -1.50 6.01
C TYR A 59 -5.44 -2.04 4.85
N GLY A 60 -5.25 -3.28 4.45
CA GLY A 60 -5.84 -3.85 3.24
C GLY A 60 -5.04 -3.52 1.98
N ASN A 61 -5.53 -3.99 0.87
CA ASN A 61 -5.03 -3.67 -0.46
C ASN A 61 -5.71 -2.41 -1.02
N ILE A 62 -5.38 -2.04 -2.26
CA ILE A 62 -5.90 -0.82 -2.87
C ILE A 62 -7.44 -0.82 -2.96
N GLU A 63 -8.05 -1.96 -3.25
CA GLU A 63 -9.50 -2.15 -3.36
C GLU A 63 -10.24 -2.00 -2.02
N ASP A 64 -9.54 -2.19 -0.88
CA ASP A 64 -10.08 -2.01 0.46
C ASP A 64 -9.96 -0.56 0.95
N ILE A 65 -9.00 0.18 0.38
CA ILE A 65 -8.66 1.54 0.77
C ILE A 65 -9.40 2.56 -0.08
N VAL A 66 -9.55 2.32 -1.38
CA VAL A 66 -10.26 3.23 -2.29
C VAL A 66 -11.76 3.14 -2.06
N LEU A 67 -12.35 4.28 -1.76
CA LEU A 67 -13.80 4.42 -1.58
C LEU A 67 -14.50 4.71 -2.90
N ASP A 68 -13.87 5.54 -3.73
CA ASP A 68 -14.40 5.95 -5.02
C ASP A 68 -13.30 6.51 -5.93
N PHE A 69 -13.60 6.66 -7.21
CA PHE A 69 -12.72 7.32 -8.18
C PHE A 69 -13.52 7.88 -9.35
N ASN A 70 -12.95 8.84 -10.04
CA ASN A 70 -13.45 9.33 -11.31
C ASN A 70 -12.70 8.65 -12.46
N LEU A 71 -13.45 8.03 -13.37
CA LEU A 71 -12.94 7.41 -14.58
C LEU A 71 -13.50 8.15 -15.80
N VAL A 72 -12.63 8.60 -16.69
CA VAL A 72 -13.01 9.19 -17.98
C VAL A 72 -12.79 8.15 -19.06
N GLY A 73 -13.89 7.69 -19.65
CA GLY A 73 -13.94 6.75 -20.76
C GLY A 73 -14.36 7.42 -22.06
N ALA A 74 -14.48 6.64 -23.14
CA ALA A 74 -14.90 7.12 -24.45
C ALA A 74 -16.31 7.70 -24.44
N ASP A 75 -17.20 7.12 -23.66
CA ASP A 75 -18.63 7.46 -23.60
C ASP A 75 -18.98 8.45 -22.49
N GLY A 76 -18.00 8.96 -21.76
CA GLY A 76 -18.21 9.92 -20.69
C GLY A 76 -17.43 9.62 -19.41
N THR A 77 -17.91 10.23 -18.31
CA THR A 77 -17.26 10.11 -17.01
C THR A 77 -18.08 9.26 -16.06
N LEU A 78 -17.48 8.22 -15.52
CA LEU A 78 -18.01 7.47 -14.38
C LEU A 78 -17.56 8.18 -13.10
N SER A 79 -18.52 8.73 -12.35
CA SER A 79 -18.29 9.33 -11.05
C SER A 79 -19.52 9.15 -10.17
N ARG A 80 -19.35 9.15 -8.85
CA ARG A 80 -20.49 9.17 -7.93
C ARG A 80 -21.03 10.58 -7.71
N ARG A 81 -22.33 10.66 -7.41
CA ARG A 81 -22.97 11.89 -6.91
C ARG A 81 -22.65 12.14 -5.45
N ASP A 82 -22.71 11.08 -4.63
CA ASP A 82 -22.58 11.17 -3.18
C ASP A 82 -21.38 10.38 -2.71
N ILE A 83 -20.59 10.98 -1.82
CA ILE A 83 -19.38 10.36 -1.28
C ILE A 83 -19.76 9.68 0.04
N ASN A 84 -20.04 8.38 -0.03
CA ASN A 84 -20.31 7.57 1.14
C ASN A 84 -19.19 6.53 1.33
N PRO A 85 -18.78 6.26 2.57
CA PRO A 85 -17.77 5.21 2.85
C PRO A 85 -18.21 3.82 2.39
N ARG A 86 -19.52 3.57 2.34
CA ARG A 86 -20.12 2.32 1.87
C ARG A 86 -21.52 2.56 1.34
N GLU A 87 -21.88 1.86 0.26
CA GLU A 87 -23.24 1.78 -0.25
C GLU A 87 -23.69 0.32 -0.34
N SER A 88 -24.99 0.09 -0.14
CA SER A 88 -25.62 -1.23 -0.21
C SER A 88 -26.63 -1.27 -1.35
N ILE A 89 -26.25 -0.79 -2.53
CA ILE A 89 -27.10 -0.71 -3.72
C ILE A 89 -26.40 -1.39 -4.90
N GLY A 90 -27.12 -2.31 -5.54
CA GLY A 90 -26.78 -2.91 -6.83
C GLY A 90 -25.37 -3.49 -6.95
N ALA A 91 -25.00 -3.79 -8.20
CA ALA A 91 -23.62 -4.15 -8.56
C ALA A 91 -22.72 -2.89 -8.54
N ASP A 92 -21.55 -3.02 -7.96
CA ASP A 92 -20.57 -1.94 -7.94
C ASP A 92 -19.70 -1.95 -9.21
N PRO A 93 -19.92 -1.02 -10.17
CA PRO A 93 -19.17 -1.00 -11.43
C PRO A 93 -17.68 -0.73 -11.25
N ARG A 94 -17.27 -0.15 -10.13
CA ARG A 94 -15.86 0.11 -9.82
C ARG A 94 -15.02 -1.18 -9.74
N ARG A 95 -15.64 -2.29 -9.37
CA ARG A 95 -14.97 -3.60 -9.31
C ARG A 95 -14.40 -4.04 -10.65
N PHE A 96 -14.96 -3.59 -11.75
CA PHE A 96 -14.44 -3.88 -13.09
C PHE A 96 -13.22 -3.03 -13.47
N VAL A 97 -13.03 -1.89 -12.80
CA VAL A 97 -11.93 -0.95 -13.11
C VAL A 97 -10.65 -1.34 -12.37
N PHE A 98 -10.75 -1.93 -11.18
CA PHE A 98 -9.58 -2.47 -10.51
C PHE A 98 -8.92 -3.57 -11.35
N GLY A 99 -7.64 -3.38 -11.69
CA GLY A 99 -6.91 -4.30 -12.55
C GLY A 99 -7.25 -4.21 -14.04
N SER A 100 -7.98 -3.18 -14.47
CA SER A 100 -8.36 -3.01 -15.88
C SER A 100 -7.21 -2.53 -16.77
N GLU A 101 -6.11 -2.05 -16.20
CA GLU A 101 -4.92 -1.56 -16.90
C GLU A 101 -5.23 -0.52 -18.00
N GLY A 102 -6.24 0.32 -17.76
CA GLY A 102 -6.66 1.39 -18.67
C GLY A 102 -7.65 0.97 -19.76
N ASN A 103 -8.11 -0.28 -19.81
CA ASN A 103 -9.05 -0.74 -20.86
C ASN A 103 -10.42 -0.04 -20.82
N PHE A 104 -10.85 0.49 -19.67
CA PHE A 104 -12.13 1.18 -19.55
C PHE A 104 -12.01 2.70 -19.56
N GLY A 105 -10.81 3.24 -19.47
CA GLY A 105 -10.59 4.68 -19.45
C GLY A 105 -9.46 5.12 -18.54
N ILE A 106 -9.42 6.41 -18.25
CA ILE A 106 -8.36 7.06 -17.47
C ILE A 106 -8.91 7.47 -16.11
N ILE A 107 -8.29 6.98 -15.03
CA ILE A 107 -8.58 7.41 -13.67
C ILE A 107 -7.95 8.77 -13.45
N THR A 108 -8.73 9.76 -13.02
CA THR A 108 -8.27 11.14 -12.86
C THR A 108 -8.06 11.53 -11.40
N GLN A 109 -8.87 11.01 -10.50
CA GLN A 109 -8.77 11.19 -9.05
C GLN A 109 -9.42 10.02 -8.33
N ALA A 110 -9.05 9.82 -7.08
CA ALA A 110 -9.68 8.83 -6.22
C ALA A 110 -9.90 9.36 -4.80
N ILE A 111 -10.93 8.85 -4.15
CA ILE A 111 -11.23 9.08 -2.75
C ILE A 111 -10.78 7.86 -1.98
N VAL A 112 -9.94 8.08 -0.98
CA VAL A 112 -9.30 7.03 -0.21
C VAL A 112 -9.60 7.17 1.27
N LYS A 113 -9.62 6.04 1.97
CA LYS A 113 -9.66 5.97 3.43
C LYS A 113 -8.35 6.48 4.01
N LEU A 114 -8.44 7.17 5.13
CA LEU A 114 -7.31 7.60 5.92
C LEU A 114 -7.28 6.88 7.26
N PHE A 115 -6.08 6.55 7.70
CA PHE A 115 -5.81 6.01 9.01
C PHE A 115 -4.97 6.99 9.81
N PRO A 116 -5.08 7.03 11.14
CA PRO A 116 -4.19 7.83 11.96
C PRO A 116 -2.73 7.44 11.68
N LEU A 117 -1.86 8.44 11.58
CA LEU A 117 -0.43 8.18 11.49
C LEU A 117 0.05 7.49 12.76
N PRO A 118 0.74 6.34 12.68
CA PRO A 118 1.21 5.65 13.87
C PRO A 118 2.26 6.51 14.61
N GLU A 119 2.09 6.68 15.92
CA GLU A 119 3.02 7.41 16.78
C GLU A 119 4.39 6.72 16.86
N VAL A 120 4.39 5.38 16.80
CA VAL A 120 5.61 4.58 16.88
C VAL A 120 5.61 3.54 15.76
N GLN A 121 6.71 3.48 15.04
CA GLN A 121 6.98 2.45 14.04
C GLN A 121 8.30 1.75 14.39
N ARG A 122 8.24 0.44 14.56
CA ARG A 122 9.41 -0.39 14.87
C ARG A 122 9.55 -1.53 13.89
N TYR A 123 10.77 -1.91 13.62
CA TYR A 123 11.14 -3.05 12.80
C TYR A 123 11.88 -4.06 13.64
N GLY A 124 11.67 -5.34 13.34
CA GLY A 124 12.37 -6.45 13.98
C GLY A 124 12.73 -7.51 12.94
N SER A 125 13.70 -8.34 13.30
CA SER A 125 14.08 -9.52 12.52
C SER A 125 14.19 -10.71 13.45
N VAL A 126 13.68 -11.86 12.98
CA VAL A 126 13.75 -13.13 13.70
C VAL A 126 14.50 -14.11 12.81
N LEU A 127 15.43 -14.87 13.39
CA LEU A 127 16.15 -15.92 12.70
C LEU A 127 15.58 -17.27 13.10
N PHE A 128 15.38 -18.14 12.10
CA PHE A 128 14.88 -19.50 12.30
C PHE A 128 15.94 -20.52 11.86
N PRO A 129 15.99 -21.70 12.48
CA PRO A 129 16.94 -22.76 12.10
C PRO A 129 16.70 -23.28 10.68
N ASP A 130 15.44 -23.26 10.24
CA ASP A 130 15.02 -23.68 8.91
C ASP A 130 13.78 -22.90 8.45
N PHE A 131 13.46 -23.00 7.15
CA PHE A 131 12.34 -22.32 6.54
C PHE A 131 10.98 -22.77 7.09
N ARG A 132 10.86 -24.06 7.43
CA ARG A 132 9.61 -24.65 7.96
C ARG A 132 9.24 -24.03 9.32
N SER A 133 10.24 -23.86 10.20
CA SER A 133 10.04 -23.17 11.48
C SER A 133 9.59 -21.73 11.28
N GLY A 134 10.11 -21.04 10.27
CA GLY A 134 9.66 -19.71 9.90
C GLY A 134 8.21 -19.71 9.41
N VAL A 135 7.80 -20.69 8.61
CA VAL A 135 6.41 -20.84 8.15
C VAL A 135 5.46 -21.08 9.34
N ALA A 136 5.84 -21.96 10.28
CA ALA A 136 5.05 -22.22 11.48
C ALA A 136 4.87 -20.94 12.33
N PHE A 137 5.93 -20.17 12.53
CA PHE A 137 5.85 -18.88 13.22
C PHE A 137 4.91 -17.90 12.51
N MET A 138 4.94 -17.84 11.18
CA MET A 138 4.04 -16.97 10.40
C MET A 138 2.57 -17.38 10.59
N TYR A 139 2.33 -18.69 10.63
CA TYR A 139 1.00 -19.25 10.90
C TYR A 139 0.50 -18.85 12.29
N ASP A 140 1.31 -19.07 13.33
CA ASP A 140 0.97 -18.73 14.71
C ASP A 140 0.72 -17.22 14.87
N LEU A 141 1.58 -16.38 14.29
CA LEU A 141 1.45 -14.94 14.30
C LEU A 141 0.11 -14.46 13.70
N GLN A 142 -0.36 -15.13 12.66
CA GLN A 142 -1.65 -14.81 12.03
C GLN A 142 -2.84 -15.22 12.92
N HIS A 143 -2.72 -16.33 13.67
CA HIS A 143 -3.76 -16.82 14.56
C HIS A 143 -3.89 -16.04 15.87
N GLU A 144 -2.80 -15.42 16.34
CA GLU A 144 -2.81 -14.55 17.53
C GLU A 144 -3.66 -13.27 17.35
N GLY A 145 -4.11 -12.97 16.13
CA GLY A 145 -5.04 -11.87 15.84
C GLY A 145 -4.45 -10.47 15.94
N ILE A 146 -3.15 -10.33 16.15
CA ILE A 146 -2.44 -9.03 16.19
C ILE A 146 -1.27 -9.06 15.21
N PRO A 147 -1.53 -9.24 13.90
CA PRO A 147 -0.46 -9.29 12.92
C PRO A 147 0.26 -7.94 12.81
N PRO A 148 1.59 -7.93 12.62
CA PRO A 148 2.31 -6.72 12.27
C PRO A 148 1.76 -6.14 10.96
N ALA A 149 1.93 -4.83 10.77
CA ALA A 149 1.48 -4.16 9.56
C ALA A 149 2.12 -4.79 8.30
N SER A 150 3.38 -5.19 8.41
CA SER A 150 4.13 -5.89 7.36
C SER A 150 4.92 -7.03 7.98
N VAL A 151 4.92 -8.19 7.35
CA VAL A 151 5.75 -9.33 7.72
C VAL A 151 6.18 -10.07 6.46
N ARG A 152 7.45 -10.50 6.43
CA ARG A 152 8.02 -11.20 5.27
C ARG A 152 8.98 -12.29 5.76
N LEU A 153 8.76 -13.50 5.31
CA LEU A 153 9.69 -14.60 5.50
C LEU A 153 10.56 -14.71 4.23
N VAL A 154 11.86 -14.79 4.41
CA VAL A 154 12.82 -14.93 3.32
C VAL A 154 13.77 -16.10 3.61
N ASP A 155 14.13 -16.86 2.59
CA ASP A 155 15.15 -17.88 2.68
C ASP A 155 16.58 -17.32 2.52
N ASN A 156 17.57 -18.17 2.74
CA ASN A 156 18.98 -17.76 2.63
C ASN A 156 19.40 -17.31 1.23
N ILE A 157 18.80 -17.88 0.18
CA ILE A 157 19.12 -17.53 -1.21
C ILE A 157 18.59 -16.14 -1.51
N GLN A 158 17.31 -15.91 -1.19
CA GLN A 158 16.66 -14.62 -1.36
C GLN A 158 17.33 -13.53 -0.52
N PHE A 159 17.73 -13.85 0.72
CA PHE A 159 18.45 -12.92 1.56
C PHE A 159 19.81 -12.52 0.96
N LYS A 160 20.62 -13.49 0.51
CA LYS A 160 21.89 -13.23 -0.16
C LYS A 160 21.72 -12.42 -1.43
N PHE A 161 20.71 -12.73 -2.23
CA PHE A 161 20.39 -11.98 -3.45
C PHE A 161 20.01 -10.51 -3.11
N SER A 162 19.17 -10.30 -2.12
CA SER A 162 18.80 -8.95 -1.66
C SER A 162 20.00 -8.14 -1.17
N MET A 163 20.96 -8.81 -0.51
CA MET A 163 22.19 -8.16 -0.05
C MET A 163 23.12 -7.80 -1.21
N ALA A 164 23.17 -8.64 -2.26
CA ALA A 164 24.00 -8.38 -3.45
C ALA A 164 23.49 -7.20 -4.28
N LEU A 165 22.19 -6.90 -4.24
CA LEU A 165 21.59 -5.75 -4.92
C LEU A 165 21.79 -4.41 -4.19
N LYS A 166 22.23 -4.44 -2.93
CA LYS A 166 22.49 -3.20 -2.20
C LYS A 166 23.74 -2.52 -2.75
N PRO A 167 23.73 -1.18 -2.89
CA PRO A 167 24.94 -0.45 -3.25
C PRO A 167 26.09 -0.79 -2.31
N ALA A 168 27.29 -0.97 -2.87
CA ALA A 168 28.49 -1.19 -2.06
C ALA A 168 28.66 -0.01 -1.08
N LYS A 169 28.82 -0.31 0.20
CA LYS A 169 29.12 0.72 1.20
C LYS A 169 30.48 1.32 0.89
N SER A 170 30.55 2.62 0.61
CA SER A 170 31.80 3.34 0.38
C SER A 170 32.34 3.93 1.68
N GLY A 171 33.66 3.92 1.85
CA GLY A 171 34.38 4.59 2.97
C GLY A 171 34.24 3.92 4.35
N LEU A 172 34.27 4.72 5.42
CA LEU A 172 34.28 4.29 6.83
C LEU A 172 33.11 3.37 7.24
N ALA A 173 32.01 3.41 6.49
CA ALA A 173 30.84 2.52 6.71
C ALA A 173 31.15 1.05 6.33
N ALA A 174 32.12 0.79 5.45
CA ALA A 174 32.51 -0.55 5.06
C ALA A 174 33.35 -1.27 6.18
N GLN A 175 34.04 -0.52 7.02
CA GLN A 175 34.85 -1.04 8.10
C GLN A 175 34.02 -1.53 9.31
N LYS A 176 32.89 -0.88 9.62
CA LYS A 176 31.98 -1.25 10.73
C LYS A 176 31.14 -2.51 10.48
N SER A 177 31.10 -3.04 9.27
CA SER A 177 30.29 -4.24 8.94
C SER A 177 31.09 -5.53 8.90
N ARG A 178 32.35 -5.49 9.30
CA ARG A 178 33.27 -6.66 9.35
C ARG A 178 33.57 -7.19 10.76
N ILE A 179 32.88 -6.66 11.79
CA ILE A 179 32.99 -7.13 13.19
C ILE A 179 31.76 -7.90 13.58
#